data_b7a14d5276902b5688a044621223932c
#
_entry.id   b7a14d5276902b5688a044621223932c
#
_cell.length_a   1.000
_cell.length_b   1.000
_cell.length_c   1.000
_cell.angle_alpha   90.00
_cell.angle_beta   90.00
_cell.angle_gamma   90.00
#
_symmetry.space_group_name_H-M   'P 1'
#
loop_
_entity.id
_entity.type
_entity.pdbx_description
1 polymer ?
#
loop_
_entity_poly.entity_id
_entity_poly.type
_entity_poly.pdbx_seq_one_letter_code
_entity_poly.pdbx_strand_id
1 'polypeptide(L)'
;WQVVQSIYAIGSGGLFGVGLGNSTQKFLWVSEPQNDFIFAIVCEELGLIGALAIILLFILFVASGFSIAMRAPDKFSSMVVFGVVFQFGIQALLNIAVVSNAMPTTGIPLPFFSAGGSATLMQLGQIGVVLNISRYCRPAISRKKDPEKPEAKKNEQSSIKIISSRDL
;
A
#
# COMPACT_ATOMS: atom_id res chain seq x y z
N TRP A 1 -28.58 10.02 -0.48
CA TRP A 1 -29.19 8.95 -1.25
C TRP A 1 -28.19 7.80 -1.53
N GLN A 2 -27.04 8.10 -2.14
CA GLN A 2 -26.01 7.09 -2.49
C GLN A 2 -25.49 6.32 -1.29
N VAL A 3 -25.25 6.99 -0.16
CA VAL A 3 -24.76 6.37 1.09
C VAL A 3 -25.80 5.39 1.66
N VAL A 4 -27.09 5.72 1.60
CA VAL A 4 -28.14 4.82 2.06
C VAL A 4 -28.20 3.56 1.19
N GLN A 5 -28.03 3.71 -0.12
CA GLN A 5 -27.97 2.58 -1.04
C GLN A 5 -26.74 1.69 -0.81
N SER A 6 -25.57 2.28 -0.47
CA SER A 6 -24.39 1.48 -0.15
C SER A 6 -24.58 0.63 1.12
N ILE A 7 -25.29 1.14 2.13
CA ILE A 7 -25.62 0.37 3.34
C ILE A 7 -26.60 -0.75 3.01
N TYR A 8 -27.60 -0.50 2.15
CA TYR A 8 -28.51 -1.55 1.70
C TYR A 8 -27.78 -2.63 0.91
N ALA A 9 -26.83 -2.24 0.02
CA ALA A 9 -26.01 -3.19 -0.72
C ALA A 9 -25.17 -4.08 0.20
N ILE A 10 -24.53 -3.51 1.23
CA ILE A 10 -23.79 -4.27 2.23
C ILE A 10 -24.72 -5.21 3.01
N GLY A 11 -25.91 -4.72 3.41
CA GLY A 11 -26.88 -5.51 4.17
C GLY A 11 -27.49 -6.65 3.36
N SER A 12 -27.75 -6.46 2.07
CA SER A 12 -28.35 -7.49 1.19
C SER A 12 -27.39 -8.61 0.84
N GLY A 13 -26.07 -8.36 0.84
CA GLY A 13 -25.06 -9.35 0.53
C GLY A 13 -24.94 -10.50 1.55
N GLY A 14 -25.33 -10.28 2.80
CA GLY A 14 -25.23 -11.31 3.85
C GLY A 14 -23.82 -11.87 4.01
N LEU A 15 -23.70 -13.15 4.41
CA LEU A 15 -22.41 -13.81 4.62
C LEU A 15 -21.77 -14.26 3.30
N PHE A 16 -22.55 -14.77 2.36
CA PHE A 16 -22.06 -15.41 1.13
C PHE A 16 -22.25 -14.57 -0.15
N GLY A 17 -22.93 -13.41 -0.04
CA GLY A 17 -23.25 -12.60 -1.21
C GLY A 17 -24.45 -13.11 -2.01
N VAL A 18 -24.95 -12.26 -2.90
CA VAL A 18 -26.06 -12.60 -3.84
C VAL A 18 -25.54 -13.35 -5.07
N GLY A 19 -24.22 -13.46 -5.22
CA GLY A 19 -23.55 -14.07 -6.38
C GLY A 19 -23.02 -13.02 -7.37
N LEU A 20 -21.95 -13.40 -8.05
CA LEU A 20 -21.28 -12.54 -9.04
C LEU A 20 -22.25 -12.18 -10.18
N GLY A 21 -22.40 -10.89 -10.44
CA GLY A 21 -23.23 -10.36 -11.52
C GLY A 21 -24.73 -10.19 -11.19
N ASN A 22 -25.19 -10.63 -10.02
CA ASN A 22 -26.59 -10.52 -9.59
C ASN A 22 -26.89 -9.29 -8.72
N SER A 23 -25.99 -8.31 -8.66
CA SER A 23 -26.22 -7.07 -7.92
C SER A 23 -27.39 -6.30 -8.54
N THR A 24 -28.45 -6.09 -7.76
CA THR A 24 -29.62 -5.29 -8.15
C THR A 24 -29.34 -3.80 -8.09
N GLN A 25 -28.43 -3.37 -7.23
CA GLN A 25 -28.08 -1.97 -7.04
C GLN A 25 -27.26 -1.42 -8.22
N LYS A 26 -26.50 -2.26 -8.92
CA LYS A 26 -25.69 -1.91 -10.09
C LYS A 26 -26.50 -1.37 -11.26
N PHE A 27 -27.73 -1.84 -11.46
CA PHE A 27 -28.53 -1.55 -12.65
C PHE A 27 -29.55 -0.44 -12.44
N LEU A 28 -29.99 -0.13 -11.24
CA LEU A 28 -31.19 0.67 -11.02
C LEU A 28 -31.03 1.94 -10.18
N TRP A 29 -30.03 2.06 -9.28
CA TRP A 29 -30.10 3.08 -8.24
C TRP A 29 -28.83 3.90 -7.99
N VAL A 30 -27.68 3.51 -8.47
CA VAL A 30 -26.41 4.23 -8.24
C VAL A 30 -25.99 4.94 -9.52
N SER A 31 -25.92 6.28 -9.48
CA SER A 31 -25.65 7.12 -10.66
C SER A 31 -24.24 6.94 -11.25
N GLU A 32 -23.25 6.55 -10.44
CA GLU A 32 -21.90 6.17 -10.87
C GLU A 32 -21.35 5.04 -10.00
N PRO A 33 -21.88 3.80 -10.13
CA PRO A 33 -21.50 2.69 -9.28
C PRO A 33 -20.05 2.22 -9.51
N GLN A 34 -19.47 2.61 -10.63
CA GLN A 34 -18.20 2.08 -11.09
C GLN A 34 -16.97 2.76 -10.49
N ASN A 35 -17.13 3.93 -9.85
CA ASN A 35 -16.01 4.71 -9.35
C ASN A 35 -15.87 4.63 -7.81
N ASP A 36 -16.83 5.18 -7.07
CA ASP A 36 -16.63 5.43 -5.64
C ASP A 36 -17.21 4.35 -4.73
N PHE A 37 -18.28 3.68 -5.19
CA PHE A 37 -19.03 2.68 -4.41
C PHE A 37 -18.79 1.24 -4.84
N ILE A 38 -17.70 0.98 -5.57
CA ILE A 38 -17.38 -0.37 -6.04
C ILE A 38 -17.22 -1.37 -4.88
N PHE A 39 -16.73 -0.92 -3.74
CA PHE A 39 -16.62 -1.76 -2.53
C PHE A 39 -17.99 -2.20 -2.00
N ALA A 40 -19.03 -1.36 -2.09
CA ALA A 40 -20.40 -1.74 -1.72
C ALA A 40 -20.94 -2.84 -2.64
N ILE A 41 -20.67 -2.75 -3.94
CA ILE A 41 -21.07 -3.77 -4.92
C ILE A 41 -20.35 -5.09 -4.63
N VAL A 42 -19.06 -5.01 -4.31
CA VAL A 42 -18.28 -6.20 -3.91
C VAL A 42 -18.87 -6.85 -2.65
N CYS A 43 -19.29 -6.04 -1.67
CA CYS A 43 -19.95 -6.53 -0.47
C CYS A 43 -21.31 -7.19 -0.78
N GLU A 44 -22.08 -6.66 -1.75
CA GLU A 44 -23.34 -7.26 -2.19
C GLU A 44 -23.12 -8.59 -2.93
N GLU A 45 -22.21 -8.63 -3.89
CA GLU A 45 -21.96 -9.79 -4.74
C GLU A 45 -21.24 -10.94 -4.02
N LEU A 46 -20.18 -10.62 -3.26
CA LEU A 46 -19.30 -11.58 -2.59
C LEU A 46 -19.60 -11.73 -1.08
N GLY A 47 -20.47 -10.90 -0.56
CA GLY A 47 -20.84 -10.91 0.85
C GLY A 47 -19.72 -10.46 1.79
N LEU A 48 -19.91 -10.72 3.09
CA LEU A 48 -18.95 -10.37 4.13
C LEU A 48 -17.59 -11.07 3.93
N ILE A 49 -17.60 -12.30 3.44
CA ILE A 49 -16.36 -13.07 3.21
C ILE A 49 -15.51 -12.41 2.14
N GLY A 50 -16.11 -11.95 1.03
CA GLY A 50 -15.40 -11.25 -0.04
C GLY A 50 -14.87 -9.90 0.42
N ALA A 51 -15.66 -9.14 1.19
CA ALA A 51 -15.22 -7.87 1.76
C ALA A 51 -14.00 -8.06 2.68
N LEU A 52 -14.04 -9.05 3.59
CA LEU A 52 -12.92 -9.37 4.47
C LEU A 52 -11.68 -9.82 3.70
N ALA A 53 -11.84 -10.62 2.64
CA ALA A 53 -10.74 -11.07 1.79
C ALA A 53 -10.04 -9.87 1.12
N ILE A 54 -10.79 -8.89 0.60
CA ILE A 54 -10.22 -7.68 -0.01
C ILE A 54 -9.50 -6.82 1.03
N ILE A 55 -10.10 -6.61 2.21
CA ILE A 55 -9.46 -5.87 3.30
C ILE A 55 -8.15 -6.54 3.71
N LEU A 56 -8.15 -7.86 3.88
CA LEU A 56 -6.95 -8.63 4.22
C LEU A 56 -5.87 -8.48 3.15
N LEU A 57 -6.25 -8.51 1.87
CA LEU A 57 -5.33 -8.33 0.76
C LEU A 57 -4.69 -6.94 0.78
N PHE A 58 -5.44 -5.88 1.07
CA PHE A 58 -4.88 -4.53 1.25
C PHE A 58 -3.95 -4.44 2.46
N ILE A 59 -4.28 -5.07 3.58
CA ILE A 59 -3.41 -5.13 4.77
C ILE A 59 -2.08 -5.83 4.41
N LEU A 60 -2.13 -6.97 3.73
CA LEU A 60 -0.95 -7.70 3.29
C LEU A 60 -0.12 -6.88 2.30
N PHE A 61 -0.77 -6.17 1.38
CA PHE A 61 -0.10 -5.28 0.44
C PHE A 61 0.67 -4.17 1.16
N VAL A 62 0.02 -3.47 2.10
CA VAL A 62 0.63 -2.40 2.90
C VAL A 62 1.78 -2.95 3.77
N ALA A 63 1.59 -4.08 4.44
CA ALA A 63 2.61 -4.72 5.27
C ALA A 63 3.83 -5.15 4.44
N SER A 64 3.60 -5.73 3.26
CA SER A 64 4.67 -6.11 2.32
C SER A 64 5.43 -4.88 1.82
N GLY A 65 4.73 -3.83 1.42
CA GLY A 65 5.33 -2.59 0.97
C GLY A 65 6.14 -1.90 2.07
N PHE A 66 5.64 -1.89 3.30
CA PHE A 66 6.39 -1.39 4.45
C PHE A 66 7.68 -2.18 4.71
N SER A 67 7.63 -3.51 4.57
CA SER A 67 8.81 -4.36 4.67
C SER A 67 9.86 -4.04 3.58
N ILE A 68 9.42 -3.73 2.36
CA ILE A 68 10.30 -3.29 1.26
C ILE A 68 10.92 -1.94 1.60
N ALA A 69 10.13 -0.97 2.08
CA ALA A 69 10.62 0.35 2.47
C ALA A 69 11.74 0.28 3.53
N MET A 70 11.57 -0.60 4.53
CA MET A 70 12.57 -0.79 5.59
C MET A 70 13.85 -1.49 5.11
N ARG A 71 13.80 -2.23 4.00
CA ARG A 71 14.94 -2.97 3.42
C ARG A 71 15.58 -2.26 2.22
N ALA A 72 15.05 -1.10 1.84
CA ALA A 72 15.56 -0.35 0.70
C ALA A 72 17.03 0.04 0.89
N PRO A 73 17.85 0.03 -0.20
CA PRO A 73 19.28 0.31 -0.10
C PRO A 73 19.58 1.75 0.31
N ASP A 74 18.78 2.70 -0.16
CA ASP A 74 18.97 4.13 0.06
C ASP A 74 17.79 4.75 0.80
N LYS A 75 18.06 5.82 1.54
CA LYS A 75 17.03 6.59 2.26
C LYS A 75 15.97 7.17 1.29
N PHE A 76 16.38 7.63 0.12
CA PHE A 76 15.48 8.16 -0.90
C PHE A 76 14.50 7.06 -1.39
N SER A 77 15.02 5.91 -1.78
CA SER A 77 14.20 4.76 -2.21
C SER A 77 13.24 4.30 -1.11
N SER A 78 13.69 4.28 0.15
CA SER A 78 12.85 3.97 1.30
C SER A 78 11.67 4.95 1.45
N MET A 79 11.93 6.27 1.33
CA MET A 79 10.89 7.30 1.45
C MET A 79 9.89 7.23 0.28
N VAL A 80 10.36 6.96 -0.94
CA VAL A 80 9.49 6.81 -2.11
C VAL A 80 8.54 5.63 -1.93
N VAL A 81 9.07 4.45 -1.55
CA VAL A 81 8.23 3.27 -1.31
C VAL A 81 7.24 3.51 -0.18
N PHE A 82 7.70 4.11 0.92
CA PHE A 82 6.84 4.44 2.05
C PHE A 82 5.69 5.37 1.63
N GLY A 83 5.99 6.44 0.87
CA GLY A 83 5.00 7.39 0.39
C GLY A 83 3.94 6.74 -0.50
N VAL A 84 4.36 5.91 -1.45
CA VAL A 84 3.45 5.18 -2.35
C VAL A 84 2.56 4.22 -1.56
N VAL A 85 3.14 3.38 -0.70
CA VAL A 85 2.39 2.39 0.08
C VAL A 85 1.42 3.06 1.06
N PHE A 86 1.84 4.15 1.69
CA PHE A 86 1.00 4.94 2.58
C PHE A 86 -0.17 5.59 1.84
N GLN A 87 0.05 6.13 0.64
CA GLN A 87 -1.00 6.66 -0.22
C GLN A 87 -2.06 5.60 -0.52
N PHE A 88 -1.66 4.39 -0.95
CA PHE A 88 -2.58 3.29 -1.21
C PHE A 88 -3.35 2.86 0.05
N GLY A 89 -2.66 2.79 1.18
CA GLY A 89 -3.27 2.42 2.46
C GLY A 89 -4.34 3.42 2.90
N ILE A 90 -4.03 4.72 2.87
CA ILE A 90 -5.01 5.77 3.21
C ILE A 90 -6.18 5.78 2.21
N GLN A 91 -5.91 5.66 0.92
CA GLN A 91 -6.95 5.67 -0.10
C GLN A 91 -7.95 4.52 0.10
N ALA A 92 -7.46 3.31 0.36
CA ALA A 92 -8.30 2.16 0.66
C ALA A 92 -9.10 2.37 1.96
N LEU A 93 -8.46 2.87 3.02
CA LEU A 93 -9.11 3.13 4.31
C LEU A 93 -10.20 4.18 4.19
N LEU A 94 -9.96 5.30 3.49
CA LEU A 94 -10.94 6.34 3.27
C LEU A 94 -12.14 5.82 2.45
N ASN A 95 -11.91 5.03 1.41
CA ASN A 95 -12.99 4.45 0.63
C ASN A 95 -13.87 3.53 1.49
N ILE A 96 -13.26 2.64 2.29
CA ILE A 96 -14.00 1.76 3.21
C ILE A 96 -14.79 2.59 4.24
N ALA A 97 -14.20 3.67 4.79
CA ALA A 97 -14.86 4.54 5.76
C ALA A 97 -16.06 5.28 5.15
N VAL A 98 -15.96 5.72 3.91
CA VAL A 98 -17.08 6.36 3.18
C VAL A 98 -18.20 5.37 2.91
N VAL A 99 -17.87 4.17 2.41
CA VAL A 99 -18.86 3.14 2.08
C VAL A 99 -19.57 2.62 3.33
N SER A 100 -18.87 2.55 4.49
CA SER A 100 -19.47 2.22 5.79
C SER A 100 -20.22 3.37 6.47
N ASN A 101 -20.37 4.52 5.79
CA ASN A 101 -21.00 5.73 6.34
C ASN A 101 -20.33 6.31 7.61
N ALA A 102 -19.06 5.99 7.82
CA ALA A 102 -18.27 6.60 8.91
C ALA A 102 -17.74 8.00 8.54
N MET A 103 -17.68 8.31 7.23
CA MET A 103 -17.24 9.60 6.70
C MET A 103 -18.16 10.09 5.57
N PRO A 104 -18.26 11.41 5.33
CA PRO A 104 -18.98 11.94 4.19
C PRO A 104 -18.34 11.49 2.86
N THR A 105 -19.11 11.47 1.80
CA THR A 105 -18.66 11.09 0.45
C THR A 105 -17.51 11.99 -0.01
N THR A 106 -16.36 11.41 -0.31
CA THR A 106 -15.15 12.14 -0.72
C THR A 106 -14.78 11.96 -2.18
N GLY A 107 -15.46 11.05 -2.91
CA GLY A 107 -15.14 10.79 -4.32
C GLY A 107 -13.77 10.10 -4.53
N ILE A 108 -13.21 9.49 -3.50
CA ILE A 108 -11.92 8.80 -3.59
C ILE A 108 -12.19 7.33 -3.94
N PRO A 109 -11.80 6.89 -5.15
CA PRO A 109 -12.06 5.51 -5.57
C PRO A 109 -11.16 4.51 -4.87
N LEU A 110 -11.62 3.26 -4.75
CA LEU A 110 -10.80 2.16 -4.25
C LEU A 110 -9.62 1.91 -5.20
N PRO A 111 -8.37 1.80 -4.69
CA PRO A 111 -7.21 1.52 -5.52
C PRO A 111 -7.40 0.24 -6.35
N PHE A 112 -6.99 0.26 -7.63
CA PHE A 112 -7.10 -0.81 -8.62
C PHE A 112 -8.51 -1.17 -9.10
N PHE A 113 -9.55 -0.79 -8.40
CA PHE A 113 -10.93 -1.13 -8.74
C PHE A 113 -11.66 0.01 -9.46
N SER A 114 -11.05 1.18 -9.61
CA SER A 114 -11.64 2.31 -10.30
C SER A 114 -11.64 2.12 -11.81
N ALA A 115 -12.74 2.51 -12.46
CA ALA A 115 -12.86 2.56 -13.92
C ALA A 115 -12.05 3.69 -14.59
N GLY A 116 -11.36 4.55 -13.82
CA GLY A 116 -10.54 5.64 -14.32
C GLY A 116 -9.24 5.15 -14.97
N GLY A 117 -9.18 5.06 -16.30
CA GLY A 117 -8.00 4.57 -17.04
C GLY A 117 -6.71 5.33 -16.70
N SER A 118 -6.74 6.66 -16.56
CA SER A 118 -5.59 7.48 -16.18
C SER A 118 -5.15 7.22 -14.74
N ALA A 119 -6.08 7.08 -13.79
CA ALA A 119 -5.79 6.77 -12.40
C ALA A 119 -5.12 5.39 -12.27
N THR A 120 -5.67 4.38 -12.95
CA THR A 120 -5.12 3.02 -12.95
C THR A 120 -3.71 2.98 -13.55
N LEU A 121 -3.47 3.71 -14.64
CA LEU A 121 -2.14 3.78 -15.27
C LEU A 121 -1.11 4.41 -14.32
N MET A 122 -1.46 5.48 -13.63
CA MET A 122 -0.60 6.10 -12.62
C MET A 122 -0.31 5.15 -11.45
N GLN A 123 -1.32 4.44 -10.96
CA GLN A 123 -1.17 3.47 -9.88
C GLN A 123 -0.25 2.30 -10.28
N LEU A 124 -0.39 1.78 -11.49
CA LEU A 124 0.50 0.74 -12.03
C LEU A 124 1.95 1.25 -12.16
N GLY A 125 2.13 2.50 -12.60
CA GLY A 125 3.45 3.14 -12.65
C GLY A 125 4.10 3.22 -11.27
N GLN A 126 3.36 3.65 -10.26
CA GLN A 126 3.83 3.71 -8.86
C GLN A 126 4.25 2.33 -8.33
N ILE A 127 3.45 1.30 -8.61
CA ILE A 127 3.81 -0.09 -8.24
C ILE A 127 5.04 -0.57 -9.01
N GLY A 128 5.18 -0.22 -10.29
CA GLY A 128 6.37 -0.53 -11.06
C GLY A 128 7.65 0.01 -10.40
N VAL A 129 7.61 1.24 -9.87
CA VAL A 129 8.71 1.83 -9.11
C VAL A 129 8.98 1.04 -7.81
N VAL A 130 7.94 0.69 -7.05
CA VAL A 130 8.08 -0.10 -5.82
C VAL A 130 8.68 -1.47 -6.10
N LEU A 131 8.24 -2.15 -7.16
CA LEU A 131 8.78 -3.45 -7.58
C LEU A 131 10.24 -3.34 -8.03
N ASN A 132 10.59 -2.28 -8.75
CA ASN A 132 11.98 -2.05 -9.14
C ASN A 132 12.88 -1.89 -7.91
N ILE A 133 12.50 -1.07 -6.95
CA ILE A 133 13.24 -0.88 -5.69
C ILE A 133 13.34 -2.20 -4.92
N SER A 134 12.27 -2.99 -4.89
CA SER A 134 12.24 -4.31 -4.23
C SER A 134 13.32 -5.25 -4.74
N ARG A 135 13.66 -5.20 -6.02
CA ARG A 135 14.74 -6.03 -6.62
C ARG A 135 16.12 -5.69 -6.07
N TYR A 136 16.34 -4.46 -5.64
CA TYR A 136 17.60 -3.99 -5.06
C TYR A 136 17.63 -4.07 -3.53
N CYS A 137 16.55 -4.52 -2.90
CA CYS A 137 16.51 -4.72 -1.45
C CYS A 137 17.46 -5.83 -1.02
N ARG A 138 18.36 -5.55 -0.08
CA ARG A 138 19.26 -6.54 0.49
C ARG A 138 18.45 -7.55 1.34
N PRO A 139 18.69 -8.87 1.22
CA PRO A 139 18.08 -9.84 2.11
C PRO A 139 18.47 -9.55 3.56
N ALA A 140 17.53 -9.73 4.49
CA ALA A 140 17.70 -9.38 5.92
C ALA A 140 18.93 -10.04 6.59
N ILE A 141 19.45 -11.13 6.02
CA ILE A 141 20.60 -11.89 6.51
C ILE A 141 21.93 -11.10 6.36
N SER A 142 22.01 -10.17 5.40
CA SER A 142 23.25 -9.42 5.13
C SER A 142 23.46 -8.21 6.06
N ARG A 143 22.47 -7.82 6.86
CA ARG A 143 22.57 -6.65 7.76
C ARG A 143 23.44 -6.90 9.01
N LYS A 144 23.87 -8.16 9.23
CA LYS A 144 24.66 -8.56 10.43
C LYS A 144 26.17 -8.60 10.21
N LYS A 145 26.66 -8.21 9.00
CA LYS A 145 28.09 -8.24 8.68
C LYS A 145 28.48 -7.05 7.80
N ASP A 146 28.35 -5.85 8.31
CA ASP A 146 29.29 -4.80 7.92
C ASP A 146 30.45 -4.89 8.94
N PRO A 147 31.61 -5.40 8.58
CA PRO A 147 32.78 -5.22 9.41
C PRO A 147 33.13 -3.75 9.38
N GLU A 148 33.08 -3.13 10.56
CA GLU A 148 33.67 -1.84 10.85
C GLU A 148 34.95 -1.67 10.01
N LYS A 149 34.97 -0.66 9.13
CA LYS A 149 36.10 -0.42 8.22
C LYS A 149 37.41 -0.35 9.02
N PRO A 150 38.37 -1.25 8.77
CA PRO A 150 39.63 -1.21 9.54
C PRO A 150 40.57 -0.09 9.10
N GLU A 151 40.17 0.77 8.16
CA GLU A 151 41.05 1.80 7.61
C GLU A 151 41.26 3.02 8.54
N ALA A 152 40.30 3.34 9.41
CA ALA A 152 40.45 4.48 10.32
C ALA A 152 41.56 4.24 11.38
N LYS A 153 41.68 3.00 11.89
CA LYS A 153 42.70 2.66 12.90
C LYS A 153 44.10 2.59 12.35
N LYS A 154 44.28 2.30 11.05
CA LYS A 154 45.59 2.21 10.44
C LYS A 154 46.24 3.60 10.18
N ASN A 155 45.43 4.60 9.89
CA ASN A 155 45.87 5.98 9.70
C ASN A 155 46.25 6.67 11.01
N GLU A 156 45.55 6.35 12.11
CA GLU A 156 45.83 6.90 13.42
C GLU A 156 47.15 6.35 13.99
N GLN A 157 47.42 5.04 13.84
CA GLN A 157 48.71 4.44 14.22
C GLN A 157 49.90 4.88 13.38
N SER A 158 49.71 5.16 12.08
CA SER A 158 50.76 5.69 11.26
C SER A 158 51.08 7.14 11.61
N SER A 159 50.13 7.96 11.93
CA SER A 159 50.30 9.35 12.39
C SER A 159 51.03 9.46 13.73
N ILE A 160 50.72 8.57 14.69
CA ILE A 160 51.40 8.53 15.99
C ILE A 160 52.88 8.09 15.83
N LYS A 161 53.19 7.15 14.91
CA LYS A 161 54.57 6.74 14.64
C LYS A 161 55.43 7.87 14.04
N ILE A 162 54.85 8.68 13.16
CA ILE A 162 55.55 9.80 12.54
C ILE A 162 55.90 10.92 13.51
N ILE A 163 55.00 11.16 14.50
CA ILE A 163 55.23 12.18 15.53
C ILE A 163 56.32 11.72 16.52
N SER A 164 56.33 10.45 16.92
CA SER A 164 57.34 9.90 17.84
C SER A 164 58.74 9.80 17.23
N SER A 165 58.89 9.82 15.92
CA SER A 165 60.22 9.77 15.27
C SER A 165 60.83 11.17 14.98
N ARG A 166 60.15 12.26 15.31
CA ARG A 166 60.65 13.66 15.18
C ARG A 166 61.22 14.23 16.43
N ASP A 167 61.03 13.59 17.57
CA ASP A 167 61.47 14.04 18.90
C ASP A 167 62.71 13.29 19.38
N LEU A 168 63.44 12.59 18.52
CA LEU A 168 64.75 11.97 18.73
C LEU A 168 65.74 12.50 17.68
#